data_c7683e557a8cebb7845cb379c1c43386
#
_entry.id   c7683e557a8cebb7845cb379c1c43386
#
_cell.length_a   1.000
_cell.length_b   1.000
_cell.length_c   1.000
_cell.angle_alpha   90.00
_cell.angle_beta   90.00
_cell.angle_gamma   90.00
#
_symmetry.space_group_name_H-M   'P 1'
#
loop_
_entity.id
_entity.type
_entity.pdbx_description
1 polymer ?
#
loop_
_entity_poly.entity_id
_entity_poly.type
_entity_poly.pdbx_seq_one_letter_code
_entity_poly.pdbx_strand_id
1 'polypeptide(L)'
;GIQVCEIAGRFFGYEHELTDMVYGFQTEELLLDYLYEKDRIKEMFHRHDIHHPVKYGAVLYFQGRQLQIADQTAACELAKEKCVVKPWIFYKEGERVIEYGPNPYLALYYIETENRRQLEMETEKFFSEMSIRDPEGREVAYRNKIPEYEKEKKTDD
;
A
#
# COMPACT_ATOMS: atom_id res chain seq x y z
N GLY A 1 -4.08 -17.97 16.05
CA GLY A 1 -2.65 -18.30 16.00
C GLY A 1 -2.00 -17.66 14.80
N ILE A 2 -0.69 -17.39 14.86
CA ILE A 2 0.09 -16.86 13.73
C ILE A 2 0.44 -18.02 12.82
N GLN A 3 0.21 -17.86 11.52
CA GLN A 3 0.65 -18.79 10.48
C GLN A 3 1.69 -18.12 9.60
N VAL A 4 2.81 -18.79 9.38
CA VAL A 4 3.86 -18.31 8.49
C VAL A 4 3.57 -18.87 7.09
N CYS A 5 3.32 -17.98 6.12
CA CYS A 5 3.07 -18.34 4.72
C CYS A 5 4.36 -18.41 3.90
N GLU A 6 5.29 -17.47 4.15
CA GLU A 6 6.55 -17.36 3.42
C GLU A 6 7.62 -16.71 4.30
N ILE A 7 8.87 -17.13 4.09
CA ILE A 7 10.06 -16.48 4.67
C ILE A 7 10.96 -16.04 3.52
N ALA A 8 11.12 -14.73 3.35
CA ALA A 8 12.01 -14.15 2.35
C ALA A 8 13.34 -13.73 2.97
N GLY A 9 14.45 -13.95 2.26
CA GLY A 9 15.79 -13.51 2.67
C GLY A 9 16.10 -12.04 2.34
N ARG A 10 15.09 -11.24 2.01
CA ARG A 10 15.21 -9.81 1.66
C ARG A 10 14.00 -9.03 2.15
N PHE A 11 14.14 -7.72 2.27
CA PHE A 11 12.98 -6.84 2.48
C PHE A 11 12.07 -6.80 1.24
N PHE A 12 10.78 -6.65 1.47
CA PHE A 12 9.82 -6.44 0.40
C PHE A 12 10.02 -5.04 -0.19
N GLY A 13 9.90 -4.92 -1.54
CA GLY A 13 10.31 -3.72 -2.26
C GLY A 13 9.51 -2.46 -1.96
N TYR A 14 8.30 -2.57 -1.41
CA TYR A 14 7.41 -1.43 -1.15
C TYR A 14 6.94 -1.32 0.31
N GLU A 15 7.27 -2.27 1.17
CA GLU A 15 6.79 -2.29 2.56
C GLU A 15 7.68 -1.55 3.55
N HIS A 16 8.94 -1.26 3.20
CA HIS A 16 9.83 -0.51 4.07
C HIS A 16 9.29 0.89 4.38
N GLU A 17 8.74 1.59 3.38
CA GLU A 17 8.12 2.89 3.56
C GLU A 17 6.86 2.81 4.45
N LEU A 18 6.11 1.70 4.36
CA LEU A 18 4.95 1.46 5.22
C LEU A 18 5.36 1.29 6.69
N THR A 19 6.46 0.62 6.95
CA THR A 19 6.99 0.44 8.30
C THR A 19 7.36 1.78 8.93
N ASP A 20 8.01 2.67 8.17
CA ASP A 20 8.34 4.02 8.62
C ASP A 20 7.06 4.84 8.91
N MET A 21 6.08 4.81 8.02
CA MET A 21 4.81 5.51 8.21
C MET A 21 4.06 5.05 9.48
N VAL A 22 4.01 3.74 9.72
CA VAL A 22 3.17 3.15 10.78
C VAL A 22 3.89 3.16 12.12
N TYR A 23 5.19 2.90 12.15
CA TYR A 23 5.96 2.69 13.38
C TYR A 23 7.05 3.73 13.60
N GLY A 24 7.36 4.58 12.60
CA GLY A 24 8.37 5.63 12.72
C GLY A 24 9.80 5.12 12.73
N PHE A 25 10.09 3.98 12.10
CA PHE A 25 11.46 3.51 11.89
C PHE A 25 11.62 2.85 10.51
N GLN A 26 12.84 2.92 9.98
CA GLN A 26 13.19 2.33 8.69
C GLN A 26 13.80 0.93 8.89
N THR A 27 13.31 -0.05 8.15
CA THR A 27 13.79 -1.43 8.23
C THR A 27 15.25 -1.58 7.80
N GLU A 28 15.71 -0.72 6.88
CA GLU A 28 17.09 -0.66 6.41
C GLU A 28 18.06 -0.15 7.48
N GLU A 29 17.66 0.89 8.24
CA GLU A 29 18.43 1.34 9.40
C GLU A 29 18.54 0.24 10.45
N LEU A 30 17.44 -0.46 10.71
CA LEU A 30 17.41 -1.59 11.64
C LEU A 30 18.41 -2.67 11.23
N LEU A 31 18.52 -2.97 9.92
CA LEU A 31 19.49 -3.94 9.42
C LEU A 31 20.94 -3.45 9.60
N LEU A 32 21.21 -2.18 9.33
CA LEU A 32 22.52 -1.59 9.50
C LEU A 32 22.93 -1.58 11.00
N ASP A 33 22.01 -1.18 11.87
CA ASP A 33 22.22 -1.21 13.31
C ASP A 33 22.47 -2.65 13.83
N TYR A 34 21.75 -3.63 13.27
CA TYR A 34 21.98 -5.04 13.59
C TYR A 34 23.41 -5.51 13.23
N LEU A 35 23.93 -5.04 12.12
CA LEU A 35 25.25 -5.44 11.64
C LEU A 35 26.39 -4.74 12.40
N TYR A 36 26.20 -3.47 12.74
CA TYR A 36 27.28 -2.62 13.25
C TYR A 36 27.12 -2.20 14.72
N GLU A 37 25.88 -2.08 15.21
CA GLU A 37 25.55 -1.55 16.54
C GLU A 37 24.43 -2.36 17.23
N LYS A 38 24.70 -3.65 17.51
CA LYS A 38 23.67 -4.59 18.02
C LYS A 38 22.92 -4.12 19.28
N ASP A 39 23.56 -3.34 20.12
CA ASP A 39 22.93 -2.85 21.36
C ASP A 39 21.87 -1.77 21.09
N ARG A 40 22.02 -1.01 20.01
CA ARG A 40 21.08 0.03 19.58
C ARG A 40 19.72 -0.55 19.15
N ILE A 41 19.71 -1.76 18.61
CA ILE A 41 18.48 -2.45 18.24
C ILE A 41 17.57 -2.70 19.43
N LYS A 42 18.13 -3.11 20.56
CA LYS A 42 17.35 -3.33 21.78
C LYS A 42 16.67 -2.04 22.22
N GLU A 43 17.39 -0.92 22.15
CA GLU A 43 16.82 0.39 22.48
C GLU A 43 15.70 0.80 21.49
N MET A 44 15.88 0.54 20.19
CA MET A 44 14.84 0.80 19.18
C MET A 44 13.58 0.02 19.47
N PHE A 45 13.67 -1.30 19.67
CA PHE A 45 12.49 -2.12 19.99
C PHE A 45 11.82 -1.72 21.30
N HIS A 46 12.56 -1.18 22.28
CA HIS A 46 11.95 -0.65 23.50
C HIS A 46 11.26 0.71 23.30
N ARG A 47 11.66 1.48 22.29
CA ARG A 47 11.03 2.78 21.98
C ARG A 47 9.79 2.66 21.12
N HIS A 48 9.72 1.61 20.30
CA HIS A 48 8.60 1.40 19.37
C HIS A 48 7.69 0.30 19.89
N ASP A 49 6.51 0.71 20.33
CA ASP A 49 5.48 -0.24 20.73
C ASP A 49 4.76 -0.75 19.46
N ILE A 50 5.12 -1.97 19.07
CA ILE A 50 4.52 -2.63 17.88
C ILE A 50 3.02 -2.91 18.02
N HIS A 51 2.49 -2.86 19.25
CA HIS A 51 1.06 -3.05 19.52
C HIS A 51 0.25 -1.76 19.43
N HIS A 52 0.93 -0.61 19.48
CA HIS A 52 0.31 0.71 19.39
C HIS A 52 0.98 1.52 18.28
N PRO A 53 0.60 1.29 17.01
CA PRO A 53 1.18 2.01 15.88
C PRO A 53 0.89 3.50 16.01
N VAL A 54 1.80 4.33 15.53
CA VAL A 54 1.66 5.79 15.52
C VAL A 54 0.56 6.23 14.55
N LYS A 55 0.45 5.50 13.45
CA LYS A 55 -0.52 5.71 12.36
C LYS A 55 -1.02 4.35 11.85
N TYR A 56 -2.08 4.40 11.08
CA TYR A 56 -2.57 3.25 10.30
C TYR A 56 -2.27 3.51 8.84
N GLY A 57 -1.64 2.57 8.17
CA GLY A 57 -1.23 2.74 6.79
C GLY A 57 -1.51 1.51 5.92
N ALA A 58 -1.60 1.75 4.61
CA ALA A 58 -1.68 0.70 3.61
C ALA A 58 -0.99 1.11 2.32
N VAL A 59 -0.52 0.12 1.57
CA VAL A 59 -0.11 0.28 0.17
C VAL A 59 -1.18 -0.34 -0.71
N LEU A 60 -1.84 0.48 -1.51
CA LEU A 60 -2.89 0.05 -2.42
C LEU A 60 -2.31 -0.19 -3.81
N TYR A 61 -2.38 -1.43 -4.28
CA TYR A 61 -1.84 -1.86 -5.56
C TYR A 61 -2.95 -1.98 -6.60
N PHE A 62 -2.79 -1.30 -7.74
CA PHE A 62 -3.69 -1.40 -8.87
C PHE A 62 -2.95 -1.97 -10.06
N GLN A 63 -3.46 -3.07 -10.58
CA GLN A 63 -2.93 -3.77 -11.73
C GLN A 63 -3.89 -3.62 -12.92
N GLY A 64 -3.38 -3.80 -14.13
CA GLY A 64 -4.19 -3.59 -15.31
C GLY A 64 -3.94 -4.54 -16.47
N ARG A 65 -4.85 -4.46 -17.43
CA ARG A 65 -4.79 -5.15 -18.69
C ARG A 65 -3.81 -4.47 -19.63
N GLN A 66 -3.24 -5.21 -20.57
CA GLN A 66 -2.33 -4.71 -21.60
C GLN A 66 -3.07 -3.88 -22.68
N LEU A 67 -3.72 -2.81 -22.24
CA LEU A 67 -4.45 -1.86 -23.10
C LEU A 67 -3.73 -0.53 -23.14
N GLN A 68 -4.08 0.31 -24.11
CA GLN A 68 -3.58 1.69 -24.20
C GLN A 68 -4.35 2.56 -23.20
N ILE A 69 -3.67 3.45 -22.51
CA ILE A 69 -4.28 4.39 -21.57
C ILE A 69 -4.76 5.62 -22.36
N ALA A 70 -6.03 5.97 -22.23
CA ALA A 70 -6.61 7.17 -22.82
C ALA A 70 -7.12 8.15 -21.77
N ASP A 71 -7.60 7.66 -20.63
CA ASP A 71 -8.08 8.49 -19.53
C ASP A 71 -7.66 7.87 -18.20
N GLN A 72 -6.94 8.63 -17.40
CA GLN A 72 -6.52 8.29 -16.05
C GLN A 72 -6.86 9.39 -15.03
N THR A 73 -7.84 10.24 -15.36
CA THR A 73 -8.24 11.36 -14.52
C THR A 73 -8.59 10.92 -13.11
N ALA A 74 -9.37 9.85 -12.97
CA ALA A 74 -9.76 9.34 -11.65
C ALA A 74 -8.53 8.91 -10.81
N ALA A 75 -7.56 8.22 -11.42
CA ALA A 75 -6.32 7.85 -10.73
C ALA A 75 -5.51 9.09 -10.29
N CYS A 76 -5.46 10.13 -11.13
CA CYS A 76 -4.77 11.38 -10.80
C CYS A 76 -5.50 12.18 -9.70
N GLU A 77 -6.83 12.13 -9.64
CA GLU A 77 -7.58 12.77 -8.55
C GLU A 77 -7.39 12.04 -7.22
N LEU A 78 -7.43 10.71 -7.22
CA LEU A 78 -7.13 9.92 -6.03
C LEU A 78 -5.71 10.20 -5.48
N ALA A 79 -4.74 10.48 -6.35
CA ALA A 79 -3.39 10.85 -5.94
C ALA A 79 -3.29 12.16 -5.13
N LYS A 80 -4.34 13.01 -5.17
CA LYS A 80 -4.42 14.29 -4.44
C LYS A 80 -5.15 14.18 -3.11
N GLU A 81 -5.69 13.00 -2.78
CA GLU A 81 -6.41 12.80 -1.51
C GLU A 81 -5.49 13.04 -0.32
N LYS A 82 -6.06 13.59 0.74
CA LYS A 82 -5.29 13.98 1.95
C LYS A 82 -4.61 12.81 2.66
N CYS A 83 -5.17 11.62 2.53
CA CYS A 83 -4.62 10.41 3.12
C CYS A 83 -3.41 9.87 2.33
N VAL A 84 -3.16 10.36 1.11
CA VAL A 84 -2.06 9.90 0.26
C VAL A 84 -0.76 10.57 0.67
N VAL A 85 0.18 9.76 1.13
CA VAL A 85 1.54 10.18 1.44
C VAL A 85 2.42 10.17 0.19
N LYS A 86 2.27 9.11 -0.62
CA LYS A 86 3.09 8.92 -1.81
C LYS A 86 2.29 8.19 -2.90
N PRO A 87 1.99 8.85 -4.02
CA PRO A 87 1.40 8.21 -5.18
C PRO A 87 2.47 7.79 -6.18
N TRP A 88 2.24 6.66 -6.85
CA TRP A 88 2.99 6.22 -8.03
C TRP A 88 1.99 5.91 -9.14
N ILE A 89 2.06 6.62 -10.24
CA ILE A 89 1.31 6.33 -11.47
C ILE A 89 2.35 5.98 -12.53
N PHE A 90 2.36 4.72 -12.97
CA PHE A 90 3.44 4.14 -13.77
C PHE A 90 3.35 4.47 -15.26
N TYR A 91 2.17 4.82 -15.75
CA TYR A 91 1.92 5.08 -17.16
C TYR A 91 1.32 6.45 -17.37
N LYS A 92 1.54 6.99 -18.57
CA LYS A 92 0.92 8.24 -19.05
C LYS A 92 -0.18 7.92 -20.08
N GLU A 93 -1.03 8.90 -20.32
CA GLU A 93 -1.97 8.84 -21.45
C GLU A 93 -1.22 8.64 -22.77
N GLY A 94 -1.76 7.77 -23.63
CA GLY A 94 -1.14 7.33 -24.87
C GLY A 94 -0.22 6.12 -24.74
N GLU A 95 0.27 5.79 -23.56
CA GLU A 95 1.12 4.62 -23.34
C GLU A 95 0.27 3.34 -23.26
N ARG A 96 0.88 2.23 -23.66
CA ARG A 96 0.29 0.91 -23.54
C ARG A 96 0.85 0.22 -22.29
N VAL A 97 -0.03 -0.34 -21.48
CA VAL A 97 0.36 -1.15 -20.34
C VAL A 97 1.12 -2.38 -20.83
N ILE A 98 2.33 -2.55 -20.35
CA ILE A 98 3.17 -3.71 -20.63
C ILE A 98 3.38 -4.52 -19.37
N GLU A 99 3.46 -5.81 -19.54
CA GLU A 99 3.72 -6.73 -18.45
C GLU A 99 5.23 -6.75 -18.18
N TYR A 100 5.62 -6.17 -17.05
CA TYR A 100 6.97 -6.34 -16.51
C TYR A 100 6.93 -7.49 -15.48
N GLY A 101 7.28 -8.68 -15.92
CA GLY A 101 7.12 -9.86 -15.07
C GLY A 101 5.64 -10.23 -14.88
N PRO A 102 5.28 -10.85 -13.75
CA PRO A 102 3.95 -11.41 -13.55
C PRO A 102 2.84 -10.37 -13.21
N ASN A 103 3.20 -9.11 -12.90
CA ASN A 103 2.25 -8.14 -12.38
C ASN A 103 2.37 -6.76 -13.04
N PRO A 104 1.42 -6.40 -13.94
CA PRO A 104 1.39 -5.08 -14.57
C PRO A 104 0.78 -4.04 -13.59
N TYR A 105 1.63 -3.31 -12.88
CA TYR A 105 1.18 -2.23 -12.01
C TYR A 105 0.78 -0.99 -12.80
N LEU A 106 -0.39 -0.45 -12.52
CA LEU A 106 -0.88 0.83 -13.03
C LEU A 106 -0.57 1.95 -12.07
N ALA A 107 -0.87 1.73 -10.79
CA ALA A 107 -0.66 2.70 -9.73
C ALA A 107 -0.42 2.02 -8.39
N LEU A 108 0.31 2.73 -7.53
CA LEU A 108 0.47 2.44 -6.11
C LEU A 108 0.14 3.71 -5.33
N TYR A 109 -0.59 3.55 -4.22
CA TYR A 109 -0.83 4.64 -3.29
C TYR A 109 -0.46 4.21 -1.89
N TYR A 110 0.47 4.93 -1.28
CA TYR A 110 0.73 4.85 0.15
C TYR A 110 -0.25 5.76 0.84
N ILE A 111 -1.14 5.21 1.63
CA ILE A 111 -2.12 5.97 2.40
C ILE A 111 -1.90 5.81 3.89
N GLU A 112 -2.10 6.91 4.63
CA GLU A 112 -2.06 6.91 6.07
C GLU A 112 -3.32 7.54 6.68
N THR A 113 -3.69 7.08 7.85
CA THR A 113 -4.84 7.60 8.61
C THR A 113 -4.59 7.52 10.10
N GLU A 114 -5.39 8.25 10.88
CA GLU A 114 -5.27 8.30 12.34
C GLU A 114 -5.84 7.04 13.03
N ASN A 115 -6.70 6.29 12.36
CA ASN A 115 -7.30 5.10 12.93
C ASN A 115 -7.71 4.08 11.85
N ARG A 116 -7.89 2.83 12.28
CA ARG A 116 -8.25 1.71 11.41
C ARG A 116 -9.54 1.94 10.62
N ARG A 117 -10.56 2.51 11.24
CA ARG A 117 -11.84 2.76 10.57
C ARG A 117 -11.69 3.71 9.38
N GLN A 118 -10.90 4.77 9.54
CA GLN A 118 -10.60 5.67 8.43
C GLN A 118 -9.82 4.96 7.34
N LEU A 119 -8.84 4.12 7.70
CA LEU A 119 -8.08 3.35 6.72
C LEU A 119 -8.99 2.43 5.89
N GLU A 120 -9.94 1.76 6.52
CA GLU A 120 -10.92 0.90 5.85
C GLU A 120 -11.79 1.71 4.89
N MET A 121 -12.31 2.86 5.33
CA MET A 121 -13.14 3.75 4.50
C MET A 121 -12.36 4.29 3.29
N GLU A 122 -11.13 4.76 3.49
CA GLU A 122 -10.29 5.25 2.39
C GLU A 122 -9.95 4.12 1.42
N THR A 123 -9.63 2.93 1.93
CA THR A 123 -9.36 1.76 1.07
C THR A 123 -10.57 1.42 0.19
N GLU A 124 -11.78 1.38 0.76
CA GLU A 124 -13.02 1.15 0.01
C GLU A 124 -13.23 2.23 -1.07
N LYS A 125 -13.02 3.50 -0.72
CA LYS A 125 -13.10 4.63 -1.64
C LYS A 125 -12.17 4.43 -2.83
N PHE A 126 -10.87 4.16 -2.59
CA PHE A 126 -9.89 3.95 -3.65
C PHE A 126 -10.25 2.80 -4.57
N PHE A 127 -10.68 1.66 -4.03
CA PHE A 127 -11.09 0.52 -4.85
C PHE A 127 -12.38 0.76 -5.64
N SER A 128 -13.28 1.59 -5.15
CA SER A 128 -14.54 1.92 -5.83
C SER A 128 -14.37 3.00 -6.90
N GLU A 129 -13.51 3.99 -6.66
CA GLU A 129 -13.35 5.17 -7.53
C GLU A 129 -12.20 5.02 -8.55
N MET A 130 -11.27 4.08 -8.33
CA MET A 130 -10.17 3.84 -9.27
C MET A 130 -10.72 3.46 -10.65
N SER A 131 -10.38 4.25 -11.66
CA SER A 131 -10.73 4.01 -13.05
C SER A 131 -9.64 4.54 -13.97
N ILE A 132 -9.22 3.70 -14.90
CA ILE A 132 -8.34 4.03 -16.01
C ILE A 132 -8.95 3.42 -17.27
N ARG A 133 -9.15 4.21 -18.30
CA ARG A 133 -9.86 3.78 -19.51
C ARG A 133 -8.98 3.83 -20.76
N ASP A 134 -9.25 2.91 -21.67
CA ASP A 134 -8.66 2.92 -23.01
C ASP A 134 -9.47 3.81 -23.99
N PRO A 135 -8.99 3.98 -25.26
CA PRO A 135 -9.68 4.81 -26.25
C PRO A 135 -11.11 4.34 -26.59
N GLU A 136 -11.42 3.07 -26.37
CA GLU A 136 -12.76 2.50 -26.57
C GLU A 136 -13.63 2.57 -25.30
N GLY A 137 -13.13 3.20 -24.23
CA GLY A 137 -13.84 3.38 -22.97
C GLY A 137 -13.86 2.12 -22.08
N ARG A 138 -13.06 1.08 -22.41
CA ARG A 138 -12.97 -0.13 -21.61
C ARG A 138 -12.08 0.11 -20.39
N GLU A 139 -12.43 -0.48 -19.26
CA GLU A 139 -11.64 -0.39 -18.04
C GLU A 139 -10.30 -1.12 -18.21
N VAL A 140 -9.20 -0.38 -18.00
CA VAL A 140 -7.83 -0.91 -18.02
C VAL A 140 -7.50 -1.56 -16.69
N ALA A 141 -7.86 -0.93 -15.58
CA ALA A 141 -7.65 -1.49 -14.25
C ALA A 141 -8.44 -2.80 -14.04
N TYR A 142 -7.83 -3.76 -13.37
CA TYR A 142 -8.58 -4.90 -12.88
C TYR A 142 -9.46 -4.44 -11.72
N ARG A 143 -10.73 -4.85 -11.71
CA ARG A 143 -11.60 -4.65 -10.56
C ARG A 143 -11.22 -5.68 -9.50
N ASN A 144 -10.53 -5.21 -8.49
CA ASN A 144 -10.30 -6.00 -7.29
C ASN A 144 -11.60 -6.04 -6.47
N LYS A 145 -11.82 -7.12 -5.76
CA LYS A 145 -12.87 -7.14 -4.74
C LYS A 145 -12.46 -6.18 -3.63
N ILE A 146 -13.44 -5.40 -3.16
CA ILE A 146 -13.26 -4.60 -1.95
C ILE A 146 -12.98 -5.59 -0.80
N PRO A 147 -11.93 -5.38 -0.01
CA PRO A 147 -11.64 -6.26 1.11
C PRO A 147 -12.83 -6.30 2.07
N GLU A 148 -13.27 -7.50 2.45
CA GLU A 148 -14.23 -7.67 3.52
C GLU A 148 -13.45 -7.74 4.83
N TYR A 149 -13.56 -6.69 5.64
CA TYR A 149 -12.95 -6.68 6.96
C TYR A 149 -13.84 -7.45 7.94
N GLU A 150 -13.23 -8.34 8.70
CA GLU A 150 -13.96 -9.02 9.79
C GLU A 150 -14.50 -7.96 10.75
N LYS A 151 -15.82 -7.95 10.93
CA LYS A 151 -16.44 -7.14 11.97
C LYS A 151 -15.89 -7.65 13.30
N GLU A 152 -15.25 -6.77 14.06
CA GLU A 152 -14.83 -7.10 15.42
C GLU A 152 -16.05 -7.69 16.15
N LYS A 153 -15.94 -8.96 16.54
CA LYS A 153 -16.90 -9.54 17.46
C LYS A 153 -16.81 -8.69 18.73
N LYS A 154 -17.85 -7.90 18.99
CA LYS A 154 -18.01 -7.31 20.31
C LYS A 154 -17.96 -8.49 21.29
N THR A 155 -16.86 -8.63 21.99
CA THR A 155 -16.82 -9.38 23.22
C THR A 155 -17.65 -8.56 24.19
N ASP A 156 -18.95 -8.94 24.33
CA ASP A 156 -19.75 -8.52 25.46
C ASP A 156 -19.12 -9.19 26.68
N ASP A 157 -18.30 -8.44 27.41
CA ASP A 157 -17.90 -8.69 28.78
C ASP A 157 -18.85 -7.93 29.74
#